data_f9df2a2101028cb8f0780c898ec0fefd
#
_entry.id   f9df2a2101028cb8f0780c898ec0fefd
#
_cell.length_a   1.000
_cell.length_b   1.000
_cell.length_c   1.000
_cell.angle_alpha   90.00
_cell.angle_beta   90.00
_cell.angle_gamma   90.00
#
_symmetry.space_group_name_H-M   'P 1'
#
loop_
_entity.id
_entity.type
_entity.pdbx_description
1 polymer ?
#
loop_
_entity_poly.entity_id
_entity_poly.type
_entity_poly.pdbx_seq_one_letter_code
_entity_poly.pdbx_strand_id
1 'polypeptide(L)'
;MLRTSSKEWDGGYVMCGLTGSGETFAVRDPWGIRTAFWYQDDEIAVLASERPVIQTALNVPVESIKELQPGQAMFINKAGKVRTVQINKPREVKPCSFERIYFSRGSDVDIYRERKLLGEKLVPNILKAIDNDVDHTVFSFIPNTAEVAFYGMLQGLDDYLNEEKVQQIAALGHSPSHDELEHILSRRIRSEKVAIKDIKLRTFIAEGNSRNDLAAHVYDITYGSLVPGVDNLVIIDDSIVRGTTLKQSIIGILDRLEPKKIVIVSSSPQVRYPDYYGIDMAKMSEFIAFKAAVELLKEREMRDVIAAAYRKSKEQVGLPKEQMVNYVKEIYAPFTDEEISAKMVELLTPKGTKAKVQIVYQPLEGLHEACPKHPGDWYFSGDYPTPGGVKLLNKAFIDYIEPVSYTHLRAHETLMNL
;
A
#
# COMPACT_ATOMS: atom_id res chain seq x y z
N MET A 1 -15.79 -6.96 33.08
CA MET A 1 -16.46 -6.38 31.89
C MET A 1 -15.63 -6.57 30.62
N LEU A 2 -14.52 -5.85 30.37
CA LEU A 2 -13.75 -5.97 29.11
C LEU A 2 -13.32 -7.41 28.75
N ARG A 3 -12.87 -8.22 29.71
CA ARG A 3 -12.51 -9.64 29.46
C ARG A 3 -13.67 -10.50 28.94
N THR A 4 -14.90 -10.14 29.25
CA THR A 4 -16.09 -10.88 28.80
C THR A 4 -16.55 -10.36 27.45
N SER A 5 -16.75 -9.05 27.33
CA SER A 5 -17.27 -8.44 26.11
C SER A 5 -16.32 -8.56 24.93
N SER A 6 -15.00 -8.39 25.15
CA SER A 6 -14.01 -8.44 24.07
C SER A 6 -13.82 -9.83 23.42
N LYS A 7 -14.39 -10.89 24.00
CA LYS A 7 -14.39 -12.22 23.37
C LYS A 7 -15.26 -12.31 22.13
N GLU A 8 -16.26 -11.44 22.03
CA GLU A 8 -17.20 -11.37 20.92
C GLU A 8 -16.76 -10.38 19.83
N TRP A 9 -15.73 -9.57 20.12
CA TRP A 9 -15.23 -8.59 19.17
C TRP A 9 -14.37 -9.28 18.11
N ASP A 10 -14.63 -8.91 16.86
CA ASP A 10 -13.93 -9.42 15.69
C ASP A 10 -13.34 -8.25 14.89
N GLY A 11 -12.15 -8.43 14.33
CA GLY A 11 -11.46 -7.41 13.54
C GLY A 11 -10.24 -6.81 14.21
N GLY A 12 -9.68 -5.79 13.57
CA GLY A 12 -8.54 -5.01 14.06
C GLY A 12 -8.98 -3.74 14.74
N TYR A 13 -8.61 -3.56 15.99
CA TYR A 13 -9.01 -2.38 16.76
C TYR A 13 -8.00 -1.95 17.83
N VAL A 14 -7.96 -0.64 18.06
CA VAL A 14 -7.46 -0.02 19.28
C VAL A 14 -8.56 0.90 19.79
N MET A 15 -9.13 0.55 20.93
CA MET A 15 -10.22 1.33 21.53
C MET A 15 -9.77 2.01 22.81
N CYS A 16 -10.02 3.30 22.91
CA CYS A 16 -9.82 4.10 24.13
C CYS A 16 -11.17 4.45 24.74
N GLY A 17 -11.25 4.44 26.06
CA GLY A 17 -12.46 4.77 26.78
C GLY A 17 -12.21 5.49 28.11
N LEU A 18 -13.18 6.31 28.50
CA LEU A 18 -13.27 6.98 29.79
C LEU A 18 -14.51 6.51 30.50
N THR A 19 -14.35 6.06 31.75
CA THR A 19 -15.49 5.65 32.58
C THR A 19 -16.10 6.87 33.28
N GLY A 20 -17.38 6.79 33.66
CA GLY A 20 -18.03 7.82 34.47
C GLY A 20 -17.39 8.04 35.86
N SER A 21 -16.57 7.07 36.31
CA SER A 21 -15.78 7.20 37.55
C SER A 21 -14.44 7.94 37.31
N GLY A 22 -14.07 8.31 36.09
CA GLY A 22 -12.85 9.05 35.79
C GLY A 22 -11.62 8.16 35.59
N GLU A 23 -11.81 6.87 35.41
CA GLU A 23 -10.74 5.94 34.99
C GLU A 23 -10.72 5.81 33.47
N THR A 24 -9.54 5.66 32.88
CA THR A 24 -9.38 5.47 31.44
C THR A 24 -8.85 4.09 31.12
N PHE A 25 -9.15 3.63 29.92
CA PHE A 25 -8.59 2.39 29.41
C PHE A 25 -8.28 2.49 27.91
N ALA A 26 -7.34 1.66 27.45
CA ALA A 26 -7.14 1.37 26.04
C ALA A 26 -7.04 -0.15 25.86
N VAL A 27 -7.60 -0.66 24.77
CA VAL A 27 -7.60 -2.10 24.44
C VAL A 27 -7.15 -2.30 23.03
N ARG A 28 -6.21 -3.23 22.80
CA ARG A 28 -5.74 -3.63 21.47
C ARG A 28 -6.28 -5.01 21.10
N ASP A 29 -6.60 -5.21 19.82
CA ASP A 29 -7.07 -6.48 19.27
C ASP A 29 -6.07 -7.62 19.50
N PRO A 30 -6.55 -8.89 19.60
CA PRO A 30 -5.70 -10.03 19.93
C PRO A 30 -4.84 -10.55 18.76
N TRP A 31 -5.07 -10.10 17.53
CA TRP A 31 -4.22 -10.39 16.36
C TRP A 31 -3.13 -9.32 16.16
N GLY A 32 -3.24 -8.16 16.86
CA GLY A 32 -2.31 -7.06 16.73
C GLY A 32 -2.36 -6.39 15.36
N ILE A 33 -3.52 -6.43 14.70
CA ILE A 33 -3.73 -5.87 13.35
C ILE A 33 -3.39 -4.38 13.33
N ARG A 34 -3.90 -3.62 14.32
CA ARG A 34 -3.62 -2.20 14.45
C ARG A 34 -2.54 -1.93 15.49
N THR A 35 -1.76 -0.89 15.26
CA THR A 35 -0.66 -0.46 16.12
C THR A 35 -1.15 0.37 17.29
N ALA A 36 -0.54 0.20 18.46
CA ALA A 36 -0.80 1.00 19.66
C ALA A 36 0.50 1.17 20.46
N PHE A 37 0.93 2.41 20.61
CA PHE A 37 2.14 2.76 21.34
C PHE A 37 1.78 3.65 22.52
N TRP A 38 2.52 3.52 23.61
CA TRP A 38 2.28 4.30 24.81
C TRP A 38 3.57 4.75 25.48
N TYR A 39 3.47 5.87 26.15
CA TYR A 39 4.53 6.47 26.97
C TYR A 39 3.93 6.90 28.31
N GLN A 40 4.73 6.90 29.34
CA GLN A 40 4.40 7.40 30.67
C GLN A 40 5.62 8.00 31.33
N ASP A 41 5.42 9.13 31.99
CA ASP A 41 6.30 9.72 32.99
C ASP A 41 5.55 10.05 34.28
N ASP A 42 6.07 10.94 35.11
CA ASP A 42 5.48 11.32 36.40
C ASP A 42 4.23 12.23 36.25
N GLU A 43 4.05 12.88 35.09
CA GLU A 43 2.99 13.86 34.87
C GLU A 43 1.90 13.33 33.94
N ILE A 44 2.27 12.59 32.92
CA ILE A 44 1.34 12.17 31.85
C ILE A 44 1.45 10.68 31.50
N ALA A 45 0.36 10.14 30.97
CA ALA A 45 0.32 8.89 30.24
C ALA A 45 -0.35 9.12 28.88
N VAL A 46 0.31 8.71 27.82
CA VAL A 46 -0.13 8.93 26.43
C VAL A 46 -0.21 7.62 25.70
N LEU A 47 -1.22 7.46 24.85
CA LEU A 47 -1.35 6.37 23.89
C LEU A 47 -1.62 6.97 22.50
N ALA A 48 -0.93 6.45 21.50
CA ALA A 48 -1.10 6.83 20.09
C ALA A 48 -0.95 5.61 19.17
N SER A 49 -1.46 5.72 17.96
CA SER A 49 -1.29 4.69 16.92
C SER A 49 0.12 4.64 16.34
N GLU A 50 0.92 5.71 16.52
CA GLU A 50 2.24 5.88 15.90
C GLU A 50 3.27 6.41 16.89
N ARG A 51 4.48 5.83 16.91
CA ARG A 51 5.61 6.29 17.76
C ARG A 51 6.04 7.74 17.46
N PRO A 52 6.20 8.16 16.18
CA PRO A 52 6.65 9.52 15.87
C PRO A 52 5.74 10.61 16.43
N VAL A 53 4.44 10.32 16.60
CA VAL A 53 3.51 11.28 17.21
C VAL A 53 3.91 11.57 18.65
N ILE A 54 4.21 10.53 19.43
CA ILE A 54 4.65 10.66 20.83
C ILE A 54 6.02 11.33 20.88
N GLN A 55 6.97 10.87 20.07
CA GLN A 55 8.32 11.43 20.01
C GLN A 55 8.32 12.93 19.73
N THR A 56 7.60 13.34 18.69
CA THR A 56 7.59 14.74 18.25
C THR A 56 6.84 15.65 19.24
N ALA A 57 5.71 15.18 19.78
CA ALA A 57 4.89 15.99 20.68
C ALA A 57 5.54 16.19 22.05
N LEU A 58 6.23 15.16 22.55
CA LEU A 58 6.79 15.17 23.91
C LEU A 58 8.33 15.28 23.95
N ASN A 59 8.98 15.26 22.78
CA ASN A 59 10.44 15.27 22.66
C ASN A 59 11.13 14.17 23.51
N VAL A 60 10.62 12.95 23.40
CA VAL A 60 11.13 11.79 24.15
C VAL A 60 11.89 10.82 23.26
N PRO A 61 12.88 10.09 23.80
CA PRO A 61 13.60 9.07 23.02
C PRO A 61 12.70 7.90 22.67
N VAL A 62 12.93 7.28 21.50
CA VAL A 62 12.10 6.18 20.98
C VAL A 62 12.08 4.97 21.92
N GLU A 63 13.16 4.73 22.63
CA GLU A 63 13.34 3.62 23.57
C GLU A 63 12.41 3.70 24.80
N SER A 64 11.92 4.91 25.12
CA SER A 64 10.96 5.12 26.20
C SER A 64 9.53 4.79 25.81
N ILE A 65 9.25 4.66 24.50
CA ILE A 65 7.92 4.38 23.98
C ILE A 65 7.72 2.86 23.88
N LYS A 66 6.66 2.38 24.49
CA LYS A 66 6.32 0.95 24.55
C LYS A 66 5.18 0.63 23.61
N GLU A 67 5.16 -0.57 23.08
CA GLU A 67 4.02 -1.08 22.32
C GLU A 67 3.05 -1.80 23.25
N LEU A 68 1.76 -1.50 23.12
CA LEU A 68 0.70 -2.28 23.76
C LEU A 68 0.57 -3.61 23.01
N GLN A 69 0.80 -4.73 23.70
CA GLN A 69 0.85 -6.04 23.07
C GLN A 69 -0.54 -6.52 22.62
N PRO A 70 -0.63 -7.43 21.62
CA PRO A 70 -1.89 -8.00 21.15
C PRO A 70 -2.71 -8.59 22.31
N GLY A 71 -3.99 -8.21 22.37
CA GLY A 71 -4.92 -8.63 23.43
C GLY A 71 -4.69 -8.01 24.80
N GLN A 72 -3.79 -7.03 24.91
CA GLN A 72 -3.61 -6.26 26.15
C GLN A 72 -4.60 -5.10 26.27
N ALA A 73 -4.88 -4.75 27.50
CA ALA A 73 -5.48 -3.48 27.86
C ALA A 73 -4.54 -2.68 28.78
N MET A 74 -4.51 -1.37 28.59
CA MET A 74 -3.90 -0.39 29.47
C MET A 74 -5.01 0.26 30.29
N PHE A 75 -4.79 0.42 31.58
CA PHE A 75 -5.72 1.10 32.50
C PHE A 75 -4.98 2.21 33.22
N ILE A 76 -5.63 3.36 33.36
CA ILE A 76 -5.15 4.51 34.15
C ILE A 76 -6.23 4.83 35.19
N ASN A 77 -5.89 4.74 36.46
CA ASN A 77 -6.82 5.06 37.53
C ASN A 77 -6.85 6.59 37.84
N LYS A 78 -7.73 7.03 38.71
CA LYS A 78 -7.85 8.45 39.10
C LYS A 78 -6.59 9.07 39.70
N ALA A 79 -5.70 8.25 40.25
CA ALA A 79 -4.42 8.71 40.79
C ALA A 79 -3.29 8.72 39.72
N GLY A 80 -3.63 8.56 38.42
CA GLY A 80 -2.67 8.55 37.33
C GLY A 80 -1.84 7.26 37.21
N LYS A 81 -2.11 6.23 38.05
CA LYS A 81 -1.34 4.99 38.00
C LYS A 81 -1.72 4.15 36.79
N VAL A 82 -0.76 3.90 35.92
CA VAL A 82 -0.89 3.06 34.71
C VAL A 82 -0.58 1.59 35.03
N ARG A 83 -1.37 0.68 34.47
CA ARG A 83 -1.07 -0.75 34.42
C ARG A 83 -1.50 -1.34 33.09
N THR A 84 -0.74 -2.29 32.58
CA THR A 84 -1.12 -3.12 31.43
C THR A 84 -1.55 -4.51 31.91
N VAL A 85 -2.57 -5.09 31.29
CA VAL A 85 -3.13 -6.38 31.66
C VAL A 85 -3.49 -7.16 30.42
N GLN A 86 -3.11 -8.43 30.33
CA GLN A 86 -3.58 -9.31 29.27
C GLN A 86 -5.07 -9.65 29.51
N ILE A 87 -5.95 -9.17 28.64
CA ILE A 87 -7.41 -9.40 28.73
C ILE A 87 -7.86 -10.54 27.80
N ASN A 88 -7.28 -10.64 26.61
CA ASN A 88 -7.49 -11.72 25.66
C ASN A 88 -6.17 -12.46 25.40
N LYS A 89 -6.24 -13.78 25.19
CA LYS A 89 -5.08 -14.54 24.73
C LYS A 89 -4.69 -14.03 23.33
N PRO A 90 -3.41 -13.71 23.08
CA PRO A 90 -2.95 -13.39 21.73
C PRO A 90 -3.32 -14.52 20.76
N ARG A 91 -3.76 -14.14 19.57
CA ARG A 91 -3.98 -15.04 18.43
C ARG A 91 -2.70 -15.14 17.60
N GLU A 92 -2.78 -15.69 16.41
CA GLU A 92 -1.71 -15.55 15.42
C GLU A 92 -1.53 -14.08 15.10
N VAL A 93 -0.34 -13.54 15.40
CA VAL A 93 -0.10 -12.08 15.27
C VAL A 93 0.06 -11.72 13.80
N LYS A 94 -0.83 -10.87 13.30
CA LYS A 94 -0.89 -10.44 11.89
C LYS A 94 -0.99 -8.91 11.79
N PRO A 95 0.06 -8.17 12.20
CA PRO A 95 0.07 -6.72 12.04
C PRO A 95 0.01 -6.35 10.56
N CYS A 96 -0.74 -5.30 10.27
CA CYS A 96 -1.00 -4.83 8.92
C CYS A 96 0.29 -4.38 8.21
N SER A 97 0.62 -5.00 7.07
CA SER A 97 1.75 -4.58 6.24
C SER A 97 1.49 -3.23 5.52
N PHE A 98 0.24 -2.88 5.27
CA PHE A 98 -0.11 -1.60 4.66
C PHE A 98 0.17 -0.40 5.57
N GLU A 99 0.21 -0.61 6.90
CA GLU A 99 0.73 0.39 7.84
C GLU A 99 2.18 0.78 7.50
N ARG A 100 2.99 -0.18 7.04
CA ARG A 100 4.40 0.05 6.71
C ARG A 100 4.55 0.75 5.35
N ILE A 101 3.70 0.41 4.39
CA ILE A 101 3.72 0.96 3.04
C ILE A 101 3.16 2.38 3.01
N TYR A 102 1.98 2.61 3.62
CA TYR A 102 1.18 3.81 3.39
C TYR A 102 0.66 4.50 4.66
N PHE A 103 -0.07 3.79 5.55
CA PHE A 103 -0.86 4.44 6.60
C PHE A 103 -0.02 5.17 7.64
N SER A 104 1.06 4.57 8.10
CA SER A 104 1.91 5.16 9.13
C SER A 104 2.91 6.17 8.57
N ARG A 105 3.38 7.08 9.43
CA ARG A 105 4.33 8.11 9.05
C ARG A 105 5.70 7.54 8.69
N GLY A 106 6.23 7.95 7.55
CA GLY A 106 7.56 7.57 7.09
C GLY A 106 8.73 8.11 7.94
N SER A 107 8.45 8.96 8.94
CA SER A 107 9.45 9.46 9.90
C SER A 107 9.75 8.48 11.04
N ASP A 108 9.02 7.38 11.16
CA ASP A 108 9.38 6.28 12.07
C ASP A 108 10.64 5.57 11.57
N VAL A 109 11.60 5.32 12.46
CA VAL A 109 12.91 4.77 12.10
C VAL A 109 12.83 3.40 11.42
N ASP A 110 11.92 2.53 11.86
CA ASP A 110 11.75 1.20 11.26
C ASP A 110 11.01 1.32 9.93
N ILE A 111 9.94 2.13 9.86
CA ILE A 111 9.17 2.36 8.63
C ILE A 111 10.05 3.00 7.54
N TYR A 112 10.89 3.95 7.94
CA TYR A 112 11.83 4.57 7.00
C TYR A 112 12.77 3.55 6.35
N ARG A 113 13.36 2.65 7.17
CA ARG A 113 14.22 1.56 6.68
C ARG A 113 13.46 0.57 5.79
N GLU A 114 12.28 0.15 6.23
CA GLU A 114 11.43 -0.79 5.50
C GLU A 114 10.99 -0.22 4.15
N ARG A 115 10.58 1.05 4.09
CA ARG A 115 10.24 1.70 2.81
C ARG A 115 11.44 1.81 1.87
N LYS A 116 12.64 2.08 2.39
CA LYS A 116 13.86 2.02 1.57
C LYS A 116 14.08 0.61 1.01
N LEU A 117 13.96 -0.42 1.84
CA LEU A 117 14.09 -1.82 1.37
C LEU A 117 13.04 -2.17 0.34
N LEU A 118 11.79 -1.71 0.47
CA LEU A 118 10.77 -1.90 -0.56
C LEU A 118 11.19 -1.33 -1.92
N GLY A 119 11.79 -0.14 -1.93
CA GLY A 119 12.33 0.46 -3.15
C GLY A 119 13.50 -0.33 -3.75
N GLU A 120 14.44 -0.77 -2.92
CA GLU A 120 15.60 -1.56 -3.30
C GLU A 120 15.20 -2.92 -3.92
N LYS A 121 14.22 -3.62 -3.30
CA LYS A 121 13.70 -4.90 -3.78
C LYS A 121 13.02 -4.84 -5.16
N LEU A 122 12.60 -3.66 -5.60
CA LEU A 122 12.02 -3.46 -6.93
C LEU A 122 13.04 -3.37 -8.05
N VAL A 123 14.31 -3.09 -7.75
CA VAL A 123 15.35 -2.81 -8.76
C VAL A 123 15.47 -3.90 -9.82
N PRO A 124 15.49 -5.21 -9.52
CA PRO A 124 15.59 -6.24 -10.56
C PRO A 124 14.42 -6.20 -11.56
N ASN A 125 13.20 -5.96 -11.08
CA ASN A 125 12.02 -5.88 -11.94
C ASN A 125 11.98 -4.57 -12.75
N ILE A 126 12.50 -3.48 -12.20
CA ILE A 126 12.65 -2.20 -12.89
C ILE A 126 13.67 -2.35 -14.03
N LEU A 127 14.84 -2.90 -13.76
CA LEU A 127 15.89 -3.14 -14.77
C LEU A 127 15.35 -3.99 -15.92
N LYS A 128 14.62 -5.07 -15.61
CA LYS A 128 13.94 -5.88 -16.65
C LYS A 128 12.94 -5.05 -17.45
N ALA A 129 12.20 -4.15 -16.80
CA ALA A 129 11.20 -3.33 -17.47
C ALA A 129 11.79 -2.28 -18.40
N ILE A 130 13.02 -1.82 -18.17
CA ILE A 130 13.76 -0.86 -19.01
C ILE A 130 14.83 -1.51 -19.89
N ASP A 131 14.83 -2.85 -20.00
CA ASP A 131 15.79 -3.62 -20.78
C ASP A 131 17.26 -3.33 -20.34
N ASN A 132 17.49 -3.06 -19.05
CA ASN A 132 18.74 -2.63 -18.41
C ASN A 132 19.32 -1.30 -18.94
N ASP A 133 18.53 -0.51 -19.67
CA ASP A 133 18.97 0.78 -20.24
C ASP A 133 18.86 1.89 -19.19
N VAL A 134 19.79 1.91 -18.24
CA VAL A 134 19.82 2.94 -17.17
C VAL A 134 20.29 4.31 -17.68
N ASP A 135 21.09 4.32 -18.77
CA ASP A 135 21.66 5.56 -19.32
C ASP A 135 20.59 6.43 -20.02
N HIS A 136 19.58 5.80 -20.64
CA HIS A 136 18.42 6.48 -21.24
C HIS A 136 17.15 6.32 -20.38
N THR A 137 17.31 6.36 -19.07
CA THR A 137 16.18 6.28 -18.15
C THR A 137 16.26 7.38 -17.09
N VAL A 138 15.14 8.07 -16.90
CA VAL A 138 14.95 9.04 -15.81
C VAL A 138 14.07 8.41 -14.75
N PHE A 139 14.51 8.50 -13.49
CA PHE A 139 13.82 7.95 -12.33
C PHE A 139 13.16 9.06 -11.51
N SER A 140 11.92 8.88 -11.12
CA SER A 140 11.13 9.85 -10.35
C SER A 140 10.16 9.16 -9.40
N PHE A 141 9.37 9.95 -8.67
CA PHE A 141 8.35 9.44 -7.74
C PHE A 141 7.09 10.30 -7.75
N ILE A 142 5.97 9.72 -7.33
CA ILE A 142 4.72 10.44 -7.07
C ILE A 142 4.76 10.97 -5.64
N PRO A 143 4.72 12.30 -5.43
CA PRO A 143 4.69 12.86 -4.08
C PRO A 143 3.39 12.50 -3.34
N ASN A 144 3.44 12.24 -1.98
CA ASN A 144 4.62 12.40 -1.13
C ASN A 144 5.08 11.04 -0.55
N THR A 145 4.18 10.05 -0.37
CA THR A 145 4.42 8.82 0.42
C THR A 145 5.51 7.94 -0.19
N ALA A 146 5.59 7.91 -1.52
CA ALA A 146 6.56 7.10 -2.27
C ALA A 146 8.03 7.59 -2.15
N GLU A 147 8.26 8.80 -1.64
CA GLU A 147 9.60 9.43 -1.63
C GLU A 147 10.67 8.55 -0.94
N VAL A 148 10.34 7.92 0.19
CA VAL A 148 11.32 7.09 0.92
C VAL A 148 11.64 5.81 0.14
N ALA A 149 10.66 5.18 -0.51
CA ALA A 149 10.88 4.03 -1.38
C ALA A 149 11.71 4.43 -2.61
N PHE A 150 11.50 5.63 -3.15
CA PHE A 150 12.32 6.18 -4.23
C PHE A 150 13.80 6.28 -3.84
N TYR A 151 14.14 6.76 -2.65
CA TYR A 151 15.54 6.78 -2.20
C TYR A 151 16.15 5.37 -2.10
N GLY A 152 15.37 4.38 -1.68
CA GLY A 152 15.81 2.97 -1.69
C GLY A 152 16.04 2.43 -3.10
N MET A 153 15.13 2.73 -4.02
CA MET A 153 15.26 2.40 -5.44
C MET A 153 16.53 3.00 -6.05
N LEU A 154 16.79 4.28 -5.80
CA LEU A 154 18.01 4.94 -6.29
C LEU A 154 19.27 4.28 -5.73
N GLN A 155 19.29 3.96 -4.42
CA GLN A 155 20.42 3.28 -3.82
C GLN A 155 20.71 1.94 -4.48
N GLY A 156 19.69 1.10 -4.68
CA GLY A 156 19.87 -0.19 -5.36
C GLY A 156 20.26 -0.07 -6.85
N LEU A 157 19.80 0.99 -7.54
CA LEU A 157 20.23 1.28 -8.92
C LEU A 157 21.69 1.77 -8.96
N ASP A 158 22.12 2.58 -8.01
CA ASP A 158 23.52 3.01 -7.90
C ASP A 158 24.43 1.82 -7.59
N ASP A 159 24.02 0.90 -6.73
CA ASP A 159 24.77 -0.32 -6.43
C ASP A 159 24.90 -1.20 -7.71
N TYR A 160 23.82 -1.39 -8.45
CA TYR A 160 23.82 -2.08 -9.75
C TYR A 160 24.78 -1.40 -10.74
N LEU A 161 24.68 -0.07 -10.91
CA LEU A 161 25.54 0.66 -11.86
C LEU A 161 27.02 0.61 -11.44
N ASN A 162 27.31 0.62 -10.14
CA ASN A 162 28.70 0.50 -9.65
C ASN A 162 29.25 -0.90 -9.92
N GLU A 163 28.45 -1.96 -9.79
CA GLU A 163 28.85 -3.31 -10.15
C GLU A 163 29.14 -3.43 -11.67
N GLU A 164 28.25 -2.86 -12.52
CA GLU A 164 28.50 -2.78 -13.97
C GLU A 164 29.82 -2.06 -14.29
N LYS A 165 30.11 -0.92 -13.65
CA LYS A 165 31.36 -0.18 -13.84
C LYS A 165 32.57 -1.05 -13.51
N VAL A 166 32.52 -1.76 -12.38
CA VAL A 166 33.62 -2.67 -11.97
C VAL A 166 33.81 -3.77 -13.02
N GLN A 167 32.73 -4.36 -13.50
CA GLN A 167 32.79 -5.40 -14.54
C GLN A 167 33.36 -4.85 -15.86
N GLN A 168 32.95 -3.65 -16.27
CA GLN A 168 33.47 -3.00 -17.49
C GLN A 168 34.97 -2.72 -17.38
N ILE A 169 35.44 -2.18 -16.23
CA ILE A 169 36.87 -1.94 -16.00
C ILE A 169 37.65 -3.26 -16.03
N ALA A 170 37.15 -4.31 -15.37
CA ALA A 170 37.77 -5.61 -15.34
C ALA A 170 37.86 -6.27 -16.72
N ALA A 171 36.91 -6.00 -17.60
CA ALA A 171 36.83 -6.56 -18.96
C ALA A 171 37.78 -5.89 -19.97
N LEU A 172 38.37 -4.73 -19.64
CA LEU A 172 39.29 -4.01 -20.56
C LEU A 172 40.54 -4.81 -20.94
N GLY A 173 40.99 -5.73 -20.07
CA GLY A 173 42.14 -6.62 -20.36
C GLY A 173 43.51 -5.92 -20.45
N HIS A 174 43.57 -4.61 -20.21
CA HIS A 174 44.77 -3.78 -20.17
C HIS A 174 44.65 -2.74 -19.05
N SER A 175 45.74 -2.02 -18.73
CA SER A 175 45.68 -0.90 -17.81
C SER A 175 44.85 0.23 -18.45
N PRO A 176 43.71 0.61 -17.86
CA PRO A 176 42.84 1.62 -18.46
C PRO A 176 43.49 3.01 -18.51
N SER A 177 43.27 3.73 -19.58
CA SER A 177 43.62 5.15 -19.68
C SER A 177 42.73 6.03 -18.79
N HIS A 178 43.17 7.27 -18.57
CA HIS A 178 42.37 8.24 -17.84
C HIS A 178 40.99 8.47 -18.47
N ASP A 179 40.96 8.62 -19.80
CA ASP A 179 39.74 8.88 -20.57
C ASP A 179 38.75 7.72 -20.51
N GLU A 180 39.23 6.46 -20.58
CA GLU A 180 38.42 5.27 -20.42
C GLU A 180 37.81 5.19 -18.99
N LEU A 181 38.63 5.45 -17.98
CA LEU A 181 38.13 5.50 -16.59
C LEU A 181 37.12 6.63 -16.39
N GLU A 182 37.39 7.82 -16.92
CA GLU A 182 36.47 8.95 -16.83
C GLU A 182 35.14 8.63 -17.50
N HIS A 183 35.15 8.04 -18.69
CA HIS A 183 33.94 7.62 -19.40
C HIS A 183 33.09 6.62 -18.58
N ILE A 184 33.72 5.56 -18.05
CA ILE A 184 33.00 4.56 -17.25
C ILE A 184 32.50 5.13 -15.93
N LEU A 185 33.36 5.86 -15.21
CA LEU A 185 33.07 6.35 -13.86
C LEU A 185 32.12 7.57 -13.85
N SER A 186 32.01 8.32 -14.96
CA SER A 186 31.10 9.46 -15.08
C SER A 186 29.63 9.06 -15.20
N ARG A 187 29.33 7.82 -15.57
CA ARG A 187 27.92 7.34 -15.62
C ARG A 187 27.22 7.53 -14.28
N ARG A 188 25.96 7.97 -14.31
CA ARG A 188 25.15 8.27 -13.12
C ARG A 188 23.70 7.83 -13.36
N ILE A 189 23.04 7.42 -12.29
CA ILE A 189 21.58 7.27 -12.31
C ILE A 189 20.96 8.67 -12.43
N ARG A 190 20.12 8.86 -13.45
CA ARG A 190 19.44 10.12 -13.73
C ARG A 190 18.15 10.18 -12.90
N SER A 191 18.15 10.97 -11.86
CA SER A 191 16.98 11.15 -10.98
C SER A 191 16.47 12.59 -11.03
N GLU A 192 15.19 12.76 -11.31
CA GLU A 192 14.56 14.06 -11.47
C GLU A 192 13.22 14.12 -10.72
N LYS A 193 12.87 15.28 -10.20
CA LYS A 193 11.53 15.52 -9.64
C LYS A 193 10.57 15.88 -10.77
N VAL A 194 10.11 14.86 -11.50
CA VAL A 194 9.24 15.06 -12.66
C VAL A 194 7.83 15.47 -12.26
N ALA A 195 7.23 14.80 -11.28
CA ALA A 195 5.90 15.13 -10.79
C ALA A 195 5.98 16.00 -9.54
N ILE A 196 5.27 17.13 -9.55
CA ILE A 196 5.18 18.07 -8.43
C ILE A 196 3.72 18.17 -8.01
N LYS A 197 3.42 17.89 -6.75
CA LYS A 197 2.07 18.06 -6.21
C LYS A 197 1.89 19.50 -5.73
N ASP A 198 0.89 20.20 -6.30
CA ASP A 198 0.53 21.53 -5.79
C ASP A 198 -0.21 21.40 -4.45
N ILE A 199 0.48 21.81 -3.37
CA ILE A 199 -0.01 21.75 -1.98
C ILE A 199 -1.22 22.70 -1.77
N LYS A 200 -1.40 23.71 -2.61
CA LYS A 200 -2.47 24.69 -2.47
C LYS A 200 -3.84 24.16 -2.92
N LEU A 201 -3.87 23.14 -3.77
CA LEU A 201 -5.12 22.50 -4.21
C LEU A 201 -5.54 21.40 -3.22
N ARG A 202 -6.48 21.73 -2.34
CA ARG A 202 -7.12 20.79 -1.43
C ARG A 202 -8.33 20.16 -2.10
N THR A 203 -8.17 18.96 -2.65
CA THR A 203 -9.23 18.22 -3.37
C THR A 203 -10.41 17.78 -2.51
N PHE A 204 -10.34 17.91 -1.18
CA PHE A 204 -11.42 17.53 -0.24
C PHE A 204 -12.57 18.52 -0.20
N ILE A 205 -12.39 19.75 -0.69
CA ILE A 205 -13.37 20.83 -0.54
C ILE A 205 -14.30 20.94 -1.76
N ALA A 206 -14.05 20.18 -2.83
CA ALA A 206 -14.84 20.22 -4.04
C ALA A 206 -15.94 19.15 -4.06
N GLU A 207 -17.19 19.56 -4.24
CA GLU A 207 -18.34 18.67 -4.40
C GLU A 207 -18.56 18.30 -5.89
N GLY A 208 -18.91 17.01 -6.13
CA GLY A 208 -19.45 16.55 -7.41
C GLY A 208 -18.46 16.47 -8.58
N ASN A 209 -18.92 16.84 -9.78
CA ASN A 209 -18.17 16.73 -11.05
C ASN A 209 -16.88 17.57 -11.12
N SER A 210 -16.78 18.61 -10.31
CA SER A 210 -15.56 19.44 -10.19
C SER A 210 -14.35 18.69 -9.61
N ARG A 211 -14.56 17.54 -8.96
CA ARG A 211 -13.47 16.66 -8.46
C ARG A 211 -12.61 16.10 -9.57
N ASN A 212 -13.20 15.79 -10.72
CA ASN A 212 -12.47 15.21 -11.86
C ASN A 212 -11.60 16.25 -12.56
N ASP A 213 -12.10 17.47 -12.69
CA ASP A 213 -11.34 18.59 -13.28
C ASP A 213 -10.21 19.05 -12.35
N LEU A 214 -10.45 19.06 -11.01
CA LEU A 214 -9.43 19.38 -10.02
C LEU A 214 -8.34 18.30 -9.96
N ALA A 215 -8.70 17.01 -10.10
CA ALA A 215 -7.72 15.93 -10.12
C ALA A 215 -6.72 16.06 -11.29
N ALA A 216 -7.16 16.61 -12.42
CA ALA A 216 -6.31 16.88 -13.58
C ALA A 216 -5.27 18.00 -13.34
N HIS A 217 -5.48 18.85 -12.33
CA HIS A 217 -4.61 19.98 -12.00
C HIS A 217 -3.86 19.87 -10.66
N VAL A 218 -3.94 18.73 -9.99
CA VAL A 218 -3.24 18.49 -8.71
C VAL A 218 -1.74 18.34 -8.90
N TYR A 219 -1.32 17.86 -10.06
CA TYR A 219 0.08 17.63 -10.37
C TYR A 219 0.55 18.56 -11.46
N ASP A 220 1.73 19.12 -11.26
CA ASP A 220 2.50 19.83 -12.26
C ASP A 220 3.69 18.96 -12.69
N ILE A 221 4.34 19.27 -13.82
CA ILE A 221 5.48 18.53 -14.35
C ILE A 221 6.67 19.44 -14.63
N THR A 222 7.86 18.90 -14.42
CA THR A 222 9.11 19.57 -14.79
C THR A 222 9.45 19.28 -16.25
N TYR A 223 9.22 20.25 -17.12
CA TYR A 223 9.61 20.15 -18.53
C TYR A 223 11.12 20.16 -18.70
N GLY A 224 11.62 19.45 -19.72
CA GLY A 224 13.06 19.36 -20.00
C GLY A 224 13.82 18.38 -19.11
N SER A 225 13.11 17.62 -18.27
CA SER A 225 13.70 16.60 -17.40
C SER A 225 14.14 15.32 -18.13
N LEU A 226 13.66 15.10 -19.35
CA LEU A 226 14.00 13.94 -20.18
C LEU A 226 14.14 14.32 -21.66
N VAL A 227 14.76 13.47 -22.46
CA VAL A 227 14.90 13.61 -23.92
C VAL A 227 13.72 12.92 -24.59
N PRO A 228 12.83 13.69 -25.29
CA PRO A 228 11.65 13.12 -25.94
C PRO A 228 11.98 12.04 -26.95
N GLY A 229 11.21 10.95 -26.95
CA GLY A 229 11.37 9.80 -27.87
C GLY A 229 12.58 8.90 -27.61
N VAL A 230 13.47 9.29 -26.70
CA VAL A 230 14.71 8.55 -26.37
C VAL A 230 14.60 7.95 -24.96
N ASP A 231 14.32 8.78 -23.97
CA ASP A 231 14.35 8.37 -22.56
C ASP A 231 13.12 7.57 -22.14
N ASN A 232 13.35 6.55 -21.32
CA ASN A 232 12.32 5.93 -20.51
C ASN A 232 12.07 6.81 -19.25
N LEU A 233 10.85 6.82 -18.77
CA LEU A 233 10.49 7.43 -17.49
C LEU A 233 10.01 6.35 -16.53
N VAL A 234 10.74 6.13 -15.45
CA VAL A 234 10.36 5.27 -14.33
C VAL A 234 9.86 6.13 -13.19
N ILE A 235 8.62 5.89 -12.76
CA ILE A 235 8.01 6.66 -11.67
C ILE A 235 7.44 5.74 -10.61
N ILE A 236 7.93 5.87 -9.36
CA ILE A 236 7.47 5.02 -8.25
C ILE A 236 6.34 5.70 -7.48
N ASP A 237 5.30 4.90 -7.14
CA ASP A 237 4.20 5.24 -6.25
C ASP A 237 4.17 4.27 -5.07
N ASP A 238 3.46 4.62 -3.99
CA ASP A 238 3.32 3.74 -2.83
C ASP A 238 2.40 2.55 -3.12
N SER A 239 1.27 2.78 -3.77
CA SER A 239 0.29 1.74 -4.07
C SER A 239 -0.68 2.13 -5.19
N ILE A 240 -1.18 1.15 -5.92
CA ILE A 240 -2.19 1.35 -6.95
C ILE A 240 -3.46 0.57 -6.56
N VAL A 241 -4.48 1.28 -6.07
CA VAL A 241 -5.74 0.68 -5.62
C VAL A 241 -6.82 0.86 -6.69
N ARG A 242 -7.30 2.10 -6.87
CA ARG A 242 -8.37 2.43 -7.82
C ARG A 242 -7.84 2.78 -9.21
N GLY A 243 -6.62 3.27 -9.28
CA GLY A 243 -5.99 3.74 -10.50
C GLY A 243 -6.60 5.02 -11.08
N THR A 244 -7.55 5.67 -10.38
CA THR A 244 -8.26 6.86 -10.87
C THR A 244 -7.30 8.00 -11.15
N THR A 245 -6.41 8.30 -10.21
CA THR A 245 -5.41 9.37 -10.36
C THR A 245 -4.44 9.08 -11.51
N LEU A 246 -4.02 7.83 -11.66
CA LEU A 246 -3.16 7.40 -12.78
C LEU A 246 -3.84 7.64 -14.12
N LYS A 247 -5.10 7.20 -14.27
CA LYS A 247 -5.87 7.28 -15.50
C LYS A 247 -6.23 8.72 -15.86
N GLN A 248 -6.72 9.50 -14.90
CA GLN A 248 -7.28 10.82 -15.15
C GLN A 248 -6.23 11.92 -15.23
N SER A 249 -5.08 11.72 -14.58
CA SER A 249 -4.09 12.78 -14.40
C SER A 249 -2.69 12.34 -14.81
N ILE A 250 -2.10 11.41 -14.07
CA ILE A 250 -0.65 11.16 -14.08
C ILE A 250 -0.17 10.68 -15.46
N ILE A 251 -0.77 9.64 -16.04
CA ILE A 251 -0.30 9.08 -17.33
C ILE A 251 -0.38 10.13 -18.42
N GLY A 252 -1.52 10.86 -18.51
CA GLY A 252 -1.70 11.89 -19.53
C GLY A 252 -0.75 13.09 -19.38
N ILE A 253 -0.42 13.47 -18.14
CA ILE A 253 0.52 14.57 -17.88
C ILE A 253 1.96 14.13 -18.23
N LEU A 254 2.36 12.92 -17.81
CA LEU A 254 3.69 12.38 -18.09
C LEU A 254 3.91 12.16 -19.61
N ASP A 255 2.87 11.75 -20.35
CA ASP A 255 2.93 11.57 -21.79
C ASP A 255 3.23 12.86 -22.57
N ARG A 256 2.95 14.05 -21.96
CA ARG A 256 3.33 15.35 -22.54
C ARG A 256 4.83 15.58 -22.62
N LEU A 257 5.62 14.85 -21.83
CA LEU A 257 7.08 14.87 -21.90
C LEU A 257 7.61 14.00 -23.05
N GLU A 258 6.72 13.29 -23.76
CA GLU A 258 7.02 12.38 -24.87
C GLU A 258 8.09 11.30 -24.53
N PRO A 259 8.03 10.61 -23.38
CA PRO A 259 8.97 9.54 -23.11
C PRO A 259 8.76 8.38 -24.09
N LYS A 260 9.82 7.63 -24.38
CA LYS A 260 9.75 6.38 -25.15
C LYS A 260 8.85 5.36 -24.44
N LYS A 261 8.95 5.30 -23.10
CA LYS A 261 8.22 4.38 -22.25
C LYS A 261 7.97 5.02 -20.88
N ILE A 262 6.79 4.78 -20.32
CA ILE A 262 6.44 5.11 -18.92
C ILE A 262 6.35 3.80 -18.14
N VAL A 263 7.19 3.62 -17.15
CA VAL A 263 7.14 2.50 -16.19
C VAL A 263 6.64 3.01 -14.86
N ILE A 264 5.42 2.66 -14.50
CA ILE A 264 4.82 2.98 -13.20
C ILE A 264 5.19 1.84 -12.25
N VAL A 265 5.82 2.18 -11.14
CA VAL A 265 6.31 1.21 -10.16
C VAL A 265 5.53 1.38 -8.87
N SER A 266 4.99 0.29 -8.33
CA SER A 266 4.31 0.28 -7.04
C SER A 266 5.19 -0.36 -5.97
N SER A 267 5.44 0.35 -4.86
CA SER A 267 6.18 -0.22 -3.73
C SER A 267 5.36 -1.23 -2.92
N SER A 268 4.06 -1.36 -3.21
CA SER A 268 3.20 -2.44 -2.72
C SER A 268 2.98 -3.52 -3.78
N PRO A 269 2.65 -4.77 -3.39
CA PRO A 269 2.05 -5.74 -4.30
C PRO A 269 0.70 -5.27 -4.86
N GLN A 270 0.13 -6.01 -5.82
CA GLN A 270 -1.19 -5.72 -6.36
C GLN A 270 -2.25 -5.75 -5.26
N VAL A 271 -2.94 -4.64 -5.04
CA VAL A 271 -4.05 -4.56 -4.09
C VAL A 271 -5.29 -5.20 -4.70
N ARG A 272 -5.59 -6.43 -4.29
CA ARG A 272 -6.64 -7.30 -4.85
C ARG A 272 -7.90 -7.37 -4.02
N TYR A 273 -7.75 -7.21 -2.68
CA TYR A 273 -8.83 -7.46 -1.73
C TYR A 273 -9.10 -6.24 -0.86
N PRO A 274 -10.38 -6.00 -0.52
CA PRO A 274 -10.77 -4.90 0.35
C PRO A 274 -10.16 -4.96 1.74
N ASP A 275 -10.06 -3.80 2.40
CA ASP A 275 -9.79 -3.70 3.83
C ASP A 275 -11.10 -3.61 4.62
N TYR A 276 -11.28 -4.52 5.56
CA TYR A 276 -12.41 -4.51 6.49
C TYR A 276 -12.00 -4.15 7.93
N TYR A 277 -10.75 -3.75 8.12
CA TYR A 277 -10.22 -3.26 9.40
C TYR A 277 -9.95 -1.76 9.39
N GLY A 278 -10.34 -1.07 8.31
CA GLY A 278 -10.21 0.36 8.08
C GLY A 278 -11.42 0.94 7.35
N ILE A 279 -11.36 2.20 6.96
CA ILE A 279 -12.54 2.96 6.54
C ILE A 279 -12.69 3.04 5.00
N ASP A 280 -11.61 2.88 4.23
CA ASP A 280 -11.59 3.51 2.90
C ASP A 280 -11.47 2.57 1.69
N MET A 281 -11.34 1.27 1.87
CA MET A 281 -11.12 0.31 0.79
C MET A 281 -12.10 -0.88 0.88
N ALA A 282 -13.40 -0.61 1.01
CA ALA A 282 -14.40 -1.65 1.26
C ALA A 282 -15.09 -2.20 0.02
N LYS A 283 -15.09 -1.48 -1.12
CA LYS A 283 -15.87 -1.85 -2.30
C LYS A 283 -15.02 -2.53 -3.37
N MET A 284 -15.30 -3.78 -3.66
CA MET A 284 -14.58 -4.55 -4.68
C MET A 284 -14.61 -3.91 -6.07
N SER A 285 -15.72 -3.29 -6.45
CA SER A 285 -15.86 -2.60 -7.74
C SER A 285 -14.91 -1.40 -7.93
N GLU A 286 -14.24 -0.95 -6.87
CA GLU A 286 -13.29 0.16 -6.96
C GLU A 286 -11.85 -0.32 -7.24
N PHE A 287 -11.53 -1.60 -7.01
CA PHE A 287 -10.19 -2.13 -7.19
C PHE A 287 -9.87 -2.39 -8.66
N ILE A 288 -8.81 -1.75 -9.16
CA ILE A 288 -8.41 -1.91 -10.57
C ILE A 288 -7.94 -3.33 -10.88
N ALA A 289 -7.27 -4.01 -9.93
CA ALA A 289 -6.85 -5.41 -10.09
C ALA A 289 -8.06 -6.35 -10.20
N PHE A 290 -9.12 -6.11 -9.42
CA PHE A 290 -10.36 -6.88 -9.52
C PHE A 290 -11.05 -6.66 -10.87
N LYS A 291 -11.15 -5.41 -11.33
CA LYS A 291 -11.70 -5.09 -12.65
C LYS A 291 -10.92 -5.79 -13.76
N ALA A 292 -9.59 -5.75 -13.69
CA ALA A 292 -8.71 -6.40 -14.66
C ALA A 292 -8.91 -7.91 -14.70
N ALA A 293 -8.98 -8.58 -13.54
CA ALA A 293 -9.23 -10.01 -13.47
C ALA A 293 -10.61 -10.38 -14.04
N VAL A 294 -11.65 -9.61 -13.72
CA VAL A 294 -13.01 -9.85 -14.26
C VAL A 294 -13.05 -9.66 -15.78
N GLU A 295 -12.39 -8.64 -16.33
CA GLU A 295 -12.31 -8.44 -17.79
C GLU A 295 -11.53 -9.58 -18.47
N LEU A 296 -10.41 -10.02 -17.91
CA LEU A 296 -9.66 -11.19 -18.42
C LEU A 296 -10.53 -12.46 -18.43
N LEU A 297 -11.32 -12.71 -17.38
CA LEU A 297 -12.24 -13.86 -17.35
C LEU A 297 -13.30 -13.76 -18.46
N LYS A 298 -13.80 -12.56 -18.75
CA LYS A 298 -14.76 -12.33 -19.82
C LYS A 298 -14.14 -12.58 -21.21
N GLU A 299 -12.94 -12.05 -21.44
CA GLU A 299 -12.22 -12.17 -22.71
C GLU A 299 -11.80 -13.60 -23.03
N ARG A 300 -11.51 -14.40 -21.99
CA ARG A 300 -11.14 -15.82 -22.12
C ARG A 300 -12.35 -16.76 -22.04
N GLU A 301 -13.56 -16.22 -22.08
CA GLU A 301 -14.84 -16.99 -21.99
C GLU A 301 -14.97 -17.81 -20.70
N MET A 302 -14.27 -17.42 -19.63
CA MET A 302 -14.23 -18.11 -18.33
C MET A 302 -15.22 -17.51 -17.32
N ARG A 303 -16.40 -17.07 -17.78
CA ARG A 303 -17.44 -16.48 -16.90
C ARG A 303 -18.02 -17.45 -15.89
N ASP A 304 -17.89 -18.74 -16.13
CA ASP A 304 -18.26 -19.83 -15.23
C ASP A 304 -17.46 -19.78 -13.91
N VAL A 305 -16.21 -19.28 -13.93
CA VAL A 305 -15.41 -19.06 -12.71
C VAL A 305 -16.09 -18.03 -11.80
N ILE A 306 -16.57 -16.91 -12.35
CA ILE A 306 -17.29 -15.88 -11.59
C ILE A 306 -18.58 -16.47 -11.02
N ALA A 307 -19.33 -17.21 -11.84
CA ALA A 307 -20.57 -17.85 -11.40
C ALA A 307 -20.35 -18.92 -10.32
N ALA A 308 -19.26 -19.69 -10.42
CA ALA A 308 -18.88 -20.69 -9.42
C ALA A 308 -18.48 -20.04 -8.08
N ALA A 309 -17.59 -19.03 -8.12
CA ALA A 309 -17.20 -18.28 -6.93
C ALA A 309 -18.41 -17.63 -6.25
N TYR A 310 -19.32 -17.05 -7.03
CA TYR A 310 -20.57 -16.48 -6.50
C TYR A 310 -21.44 -17.52 -5.81
N ARG A 311 -21.73 -18.68 -6.44
CA ARG A 311 -22.53 -19.76 -5.83
C ARG A 311 -21.93 -20.23 -4.52
N LYS A 312 -20.62 -20.54 -4.52
CA LYS A 312 -19.87 -20.95 -3.32
C LYS A 312 -19.94 -19.91 -2.21
N SER A 313 -19.82 -18.62 -2.55
CA SER A 313 -19.94 -17.53 -1.57
C SER A 313 -21.38 -17.42 -1.02
N LYS A 314 -22.41 -17.65 -1.88
CA LYS A 314 -23.83 -17.64 -1.49
C LYS A 314 -24.17 -18.80 -0.57
N GLU A 315 -23.65 -20.00 -0.83
CA GLU A 315 -23.88 -21.22 -0.02
C GLU A 315 -23.34 -21.06 1.40
N GLN A 316 -22.40 -20.16 1.62
CA GLN A 316 -21.85 -19.86 2.95
C GLN A 316 -22.69 -18.85 3.75
N VAL A 317 -23.66 -18.19 3.13
CA VAL A 317 -24.52 -17.23 3.85
C VAL A 317 -25.30 -17.96 4.93
N GLY A 318 -25.09 -17.53 6.18
CA GLY A 318 -25.70 -18.17 7.36
C GLY A 318 -24.82 -19.21 8.06
N LEU A 319 -23.69 -19.61 7.48
CA LEU A 319 -22.71 -20.43 8.18
C LEU A 319 -22.02 -19.63 9.31
N PRO A 320 -21.56 -20.31 10.37
CA PRO A 320 -20.63 -19.71 11.32
C PRO A 320 -19.44 -19.10 10.58
N LYS A 321 -19.05 -17.87 10.94
CA LYS A 321 -17.98 -17.13 10.27
C LYS A 321 -16.63 -17.88 10.25
N GLU A 322 -16.38 -18.71 11.25
CA GLU A 322 -15.17 -19.54 11.39
C GLU A 322 -15.09 -20.66 10.33
N GLN A 323 -16.19 -20.99 9.67
CA GLN A 323 -16.27 -22.01 8.64
C GLN A 323 -16.25 -21.41 7.22
N MET A 324 -16.27 -20.07 7.11
CA MET A 324 -16.29 -19.42 5.81
C MET A 324 -14.92 -19.44 5.14
N VAL A 325 -14.93 -19.62 3.83
CA VAL A 325 -13.74 -19.68 2.95
C VAL A 325 -13.78 -18.50 1.98
N ASN A 326 -12.61 -17.95 1.65
CA ASN A 326 -12.45 -16.91 0.64
C ASN A 326 -12.46 -17.51 -0.78
N TYR A 327 -13.62 -17.59 -1.40
CA TYR A 327 -13.76 -18.04 -2.80
C TYR A 327 -13.47 -16.95 -3.83
N VAL A 328 -13.29 -15.70 -3.41
CA VAL A 328 -12.88 -14.61 -4.31
C VAL A 328 -11.48 -14.84 -4.88
N LYS A 329 -10.64 -15.62 -4.20
CA LYS A 329 -9.33 -16.04 -4.72
C LYS A 329 -9.43 -16.74 -6.09
N GLU A 330 -10.51 -17.45 -6.35
CA GLU A 330 -10.74 -18.15 -7.63
C GLU A 330 -10.83 -17.19 -8.83
N ILE A 331 -11.21 -15.93 -8.60
CA ILE A 331 -11.25 -14.89 -9.65
C ILE A 331 -9.86 -14.56 -10.20
N TYR A 332 -8.84 -14.64 -9.35
CA TYR A 332 -7.46 -14.32 -9.72
C TYR A 332 -6.64 -15.56 -10.12
N ALA A 333 -7.03 -16.73 -9.65
CA ALA A 333 -6.27 -17.98 -9.79
C ALA A 333 -5.89 -18.38 -11.24
N PRO A 334 -6.69 -18.06 -12.28
CA PRO A 334 -6.32 -18.40 -13.67
C PRO A 334 -5.20 -17.54 -14.27
N PHE A 335 -4.76 -16.50 -13.60
CA PHE A 335 -3.88 -15.46 -14.16
C PHE A 335 -2.60 -15.30 -13.37
N THR A 336 -1.52 -14.95 -14.07
CA THR A 336 -0.29 -14.47 -13.43
C THR A 336 -0.44 -12.99 -13.04
N ASP A 337 0.47 -12.52 -12.18
CA ASP A 337 0.51 -11.11 -11.77
C ASP A 337 0.80 -10.18 -12.95
N GLU A 338 1.61 -10.65 -13.91
CA GLU A 338 1.95 -9.93 -15.12
C GLU A 338 0.74 -9.79 -16.06
N GLU A 339 -0.08 -10.84 -16.20
CA GLU A 339 -1.30 -10.78 -17.03
C GLU A 339 -2.31 -9.79 -16.45
N ILE A 340 -2.50 -9.81 -15.12
CA ILE A 340 -3.36 -8.84 -14.44
C ILE A 340 -2.81 -7.42 -14.61
N SER A 341 -1.49 -7.23 -14.42
CA SER A 341 -0.83 -5.93 -14.60
C SER A 341 -0.97 -5.40 -16.02
N ALA A 342 -0.82 -6.26 -17.03
CA ALA A 342 -0.99 -5.88 -18.42
C ALA A 342 -2.44 -5.42 -18.71
N LYS A 343 -3.45 -6.12 -18.19
CA LYS A 343 -4.85 -5.71 -18.30
C LYS A 343 -5.13 -4.41 -17.54
N MET A 344 -4.52 -4.22 -16.38
CA MET A 344 -4.64 -2.95 -15.65
C MET A 344 -4.08 -1.78 -16.48
N VAL A 345 -2.94 -1.96 -17.14
CA VAL A 345 -2.37 -0.96 -18.07
C VAL A 345 -3.36 -0.60 -19.15
N GLU A 346 -3.97 -1.59 -19.81
CA GLU A 346 -4.99 -1.37 -20.85
C GLU A 346 -6.17 -0.54 -20.34
N LEU A 347 -6.67 -0.86 -19.13
CA LEU A 347 -7.80 -0.15 -18.51
C LEU A 347 -7.46 1.27 -18.04
N LEU A 348 -6.20 1.50 -17.67
CA LEU A 348 -5.74 2.77 -17.10
C LEU A 348 -5.16 3.73 -18.13
N THR A 349 -4.65 3.23 -19.25
CA THR A 349 -4.02 4.09 -20.27
C THR A 349 -5.07 4.89 -21.04
N PRO A 350 -5.01 6.23 -21.02
CA PRO A 350 -5.92 7.06 -21.79
C PRO A 350 -5.77 6.83 -23.30
N LYS A 351 -6.88 6.97 -24.03
CA LYS A 351 -6.83 6.93 -25.51
C LYS A 351 -5.93 8.07 -26.01
N GLY A 352 -5.04 7.77 -26.95
CA GLY A 352 -4.11 8.74 -27.55
C GLY A 352 -2.79 8.90 -26.82
N THR A 353 -2.53 8.16 -25.73
CA THR A 353 -1.21 8.07 -25.10
C THR A 353 -0.19 7.55 -26.11
N LYS A 354 0.91 8.29 -26.31
CA LYS A 354 1.97 7.96 -27.29
C LYS A 354 2.98 6.99 -26.69
N ALA A 355 3.33 7.17 -25.42
CA ALA A 355 4.31 6.34 -24.72
C ALA A 355 3.79 4.92 -24.49
N LYS A 356 4.69 3.93 -24.56
CA LYS A 356 4.38 2.59 -24.08
C LYS A 356 4.29 2.60 -22.56
N VAL A 357 3.16 2.21 -21.98
CA VAL A 357 2.96 2.17 -20.52
C VAL A 357 3.17 0.75 -20.01
N GLN A 358 3.84 0.62 -18.87
CA GLN A 358 3.99 -0.64 -18.12
C GLN A 358 3.82 -0.38 -16.63
N ILE A 359 3.28 -1.35 -15.89
CA ILE A 359 3.22 -1.32 -14.42
C ILE A 359 4.09 -2.45 -13.86
N VAL A 360 4.89 -2.12 -12.86
CA VAL A 360 5.73 -3.05 -12.08
C VAL A 360 5.28 -3.00 -10.63
N TYR A 361 5.00 -4.15 -10.05
CA TYR A 361 4.60 -4.28 -8.66
C TYR A 361 5.70 -4.93 -7.82
N GLN A 362 5.70 -4.59 -6.53
CA GLN A 362 6.46 -5.32 -5.54
C GLN A 362 6.01 -6.79 -5.52
N PRO A 363 6.93 -7.75 -5.60
CA PRO A 363 6.61 -9.14 -5.28
C PRO A 363 6.19 -9.29 -3.82
N LEU A 364 5.29 -10.24 -3.52
CA LEU A 364 4.83 -10.47 -2.14
C LEU A 364 5.98 -10.92 -1.23
N GLU A 365 6.91 -11.72 -1.76
CA GLU A 365 8.13 -12.13 -1.08
C GLU A 365 9.01 -10.92 -0.72
N GLY A 366 9.15 -9.96 -1.64
CA GLY A 366 9.89 -8.72 -1.39
C GLY A 366 9.26 -7.87 -0.28
N LEU A 367 7.93 -7.85 -0.19
CA LEU A 367 7.22 -7.22 0.92
C LEU A 367 7.54 -7.89 2.25
N HIS A 368 7.48 -9.23 2.31
CA HIS A 368 7.75 -10.00 3.53
C HIS A 368 9.21 -9.85 3.99
N GLU A 369 10.14 -9.81 3.05
CA GLU A 369 11.55 -9.56 3.34
C GLU A 369 11.81 -8.15 3.87
N ALA A 370 11.15 -7.15 3.29
CA ALA A 370 11.29 -5.75 3.72
C ALA A 370 10.58 -5.48 5.07
N CYS A 371 9.43 -6.12 5.31
CA CYS A 371 8.58 -5.89 6.48
C CYS A 371 8.33 -7.19 7.29
N PRO A 372 9.36 -7.89 7.78
CA PRO A 372 9.21 -9.25 8.34
C PRO A 372 8.37 -9.31 9.63
N LYS A 373 8.23 -8.18 10.32
CA LYS A 373 7.41 -8.07 11.55
C LYS A 373 5.93 -7.77 11.29
N HIS A 374 5.55 -7.56 10.01
CA HIS A 374 4.21 -7.18 9.60
C HIS A 374 3.66 -8.12 8.51
N PRO A 375 3.41 -9.40 8.84
CA PRO A 375 2.97 -10.41 7.88
C PRO A 375 1.48 -10.30 7.50
N GLY A 376 0.75 -9.31 7.99
CA GLY A 376 -0.66 -9.10 7.65
C GLY A 376 -0.82 -8.51 6.27
N ASP A 377 -1.00 -9.35 5.27
CA ASP A 377 -0.95 -9.06 3.84
C ASP A 377 -2.27 -9.31 3.10
N TRP A 378 -3.39 -9.39 3.81
CA TRP A 378 -4.72 -9.73 3.25
C TRP A 378 -5.17 -8.87 2.07
N TYR A 379 -4.66 -7.66 1.93
CA TYR A 379 -4.91 -6.81 0.75
C TYR A 379 -4.43 -7.43 -0.55
N PHE A 380 -3.37 -8.24 -0.47
CA PHE A 380 -2.66 -8.83 -1.59
C PHE A 380 -2.97 -10.32 -1.72
N SER A 381 -2.86 -11.06 -0.63
CA SER A 381 -3.06 -12.52 -0.56
C SER A 381 -4.53 -12.95 -0.42
N GLY A 382 -5.39 -12.10 0.17
CA GLY A 382 -6.75 -12.46 0.57
C GLY A 382 -6.82 -13.32 1.84
N ASP A 383 -5.70 -13.45 2.59
CA ASP A 383 -5.62 -14.23 3.82
C ASP A 383 -5.96 -13.36 5.03
N TYR A 384 -7.26 -13.12 5.20
CA TYR A 384 -7.76 -12.31 6.31
C TYR A 384 -7.45 -12.95 7.67
N PRO A 385 -6.88 -12.20 8.63
CA PRO A 385 -6.51 -12.72 9.94
C PRO A 385 -7.73 -13.08 10.80
N THR A 386 -8.91 -12.55 10.50
CA THR A 386 -10.13 -12.82 11.27
C THR A 386 -11.25 -13.43 10.42
N PRO A 387 -12.09 -14.29 11.03
CA PRO A 387 -13.26 -14.85 10.33
C PRO A 387 -14.22 -13.79 9.81
N GLY A 388 -14.36 -12.67 10.54
CA GLY A 388 -15.19 -11.53 10.13
C GLY A 388 -14.72 -10.90 8.83
N GLY A 389 -13.40 -10.83 8.59
CA GLY A 389 -12.84 -10.33 7.34
C GLY A 389 -13.28 -11.16 6.14
N VAL A 390 -13.20 -12.49 6.23
CA VAL A 390 -13.69 -13.41 5.17
C VAL A 390 -15.18 -13.26 4.95
N LYS A 391 -15.98 -13.18 6.03
CA LYS A 391 -17.42 -12.98 5.94
C LYS A 391 -17.78 -11.70 5.18
N LEU A 392 -17.11 -10.58 5.50
CA LEU A 392 -17.35 -9.31 4.84
C LEU A 392 -16.91 -9.32 3.38
N LEU A 393 -15.80 -9.99 3.06
CA LEU A 393 -15.36 -10.17 1.68
C LEU A 393 -16.39 -10.92 0.83
N ASN A 394 -16.88 -12.07 1.33
CA ASN A 394 -17.90 -12.84 0.64
C ASN A 394 -19.18 -12.01 0.43
N LYS A 395 -19.59 -11.23 1.44
CA LYS A 395 -20.73 -10.32 1.31
C LYS A 395 -20.48 -9.26 0.24
N ALA A 396 -19.33 -8.60 0.25
CA ALA A 396 -19.01 -7.57 -0.74
C ALA A 396 -18.93 -8.12 -2.17
N PHE A 397 -18.50 -9.37 -2.34
CA PHE A 397 -18.52 -10.03 -3.65
C PHE A 397 -19.94 -10.38 -4.09
N ILE A 398 -20.80 -10.88 -3.20
CA ILE A 398 -22.21 -11.11 -3.48
C ILE A 398 -22.88 -9.79 -3.87
N ASP A 399 -22.68 -8.73 -3.10
CA ASP A 399 -23.25 -7.40 -3.36
C ASP A 399 -22.74 -6.78 -4.68
N TYR A 400 -21.53 -7.15 -5.13
CA TYR A 400 -21.02 -6.77 -6.44
C TYR A 400 -21.77 -7.45 -7.58
N ILE A 401 -22.11 -8.74 -7.43
CA ILE A 401 -22.86 -9.50 -8.44
C ILE A 401 -24.37 -9.18 -8.42
N GLU A 402 -24.91 -8.94 -7.22
CA GLU A 402 -26.32 -8.58 -6.97
C GLU A 402 -26.39 -7.09 -6.56
N PRO A 403 -26.25 -6.13 -7.50
CA PRO A 403 -26.28 -4.73 -7.12
C PRO A 403 -27.67 -4.38 -6.54
N VAL A 404 -27.71 -4.28 -5.20
CA VAL A 404 -28.90 -3.76 -4.50
C VAL A 404 -28.99 -2.27 -4.82
N SER A 405 -30.15 -1.80 -5.22
CA SER A 405 -30.38 -0.37 -5.43
C SER A 405 -30.35 0.34 -4.07
N TYR A 406 -29.17 0.85 -3.70
CA TYR A 406 -28.95 1.59 -2.47
C TYR A 406 -29.55 3.00 -2.59
N THR A 407 -30.84 3.14 -2.26
CA THR A 407 -31.42 4.47 -2.07
C THR A 407 -31.45 4.91 -0.58
N HIS A 408 -31.20 4.03 0.39
CA HIS A 408 -31.45 4.36 1.81
C HIS A 408 -30.44 3.87 2.87
N LEU A 409 -29.24 3.39 2.53
CA LEU A 409 -28.24 2.97 3.55
C LEU A 409 -26.95 3.79 3.45
N ARG A 410 -27.03 5.09 3.74
CA ARG A 410 -25.87 5.91 4.04
C ARG A 410 -25.80 6.20 5.54
N ALA A 411 -24.67 5.93 6.14
CA ALA A 411 -24.18 6.45 7.42
C ALA A 411 -24.57 5.76 8.74
N HIS A 412 -25.56 4.86 8.81
CA HIS A 412 -25.94 4.29 10.11
C HIS A 412 -25.45 2.86 10.41
N GLU A 413 -25.10 2.06 9.40
CA GLU A 413 -24.70 0.66 9.65
C GLU A 413 -23.22 0.47 10.00
N THR A 414 -22.34 1.40 9.66
CA THR A 414 -20.91 1.30 9.99
C THR A 414 -20.62 1.59 11.47
N LEU A 415 -21.52 2.27 12.17
CA LEU A 415 -21.39 2.61 13.59
C LEU A 415 -22.19 1.71 14.55
N MET A 416 -23.14 0.90 14.05
CA MET A 416 -23.99 0.04 14.89
C MET A 416 -23.61 -1.44 14.86
N ASN A 417 -22.63 -1.86 14.07
CA ASN A 417 -22.09 -3.23 14.06
C ASN A 417 -20.67 -3.36 14.66
N LEU A 418 -20.29 -2.34 15.44
CA LEU A 418 -19.14 -2.39 16.34
C LEU A 418 -19.52 -2.94 17.70
#